data_149a2db8d283df864ec04cb48b3c51a4
#
_entry.id   149a2db8d283df864ec04cb48b3c51a4
#
_cell.length_a   1.000
_cell.length_b   1.000
_cell.length_c   1.000
_cell.angle_alpha   90.00
_cell.angle_beta   90.00
_cell.angle_gamma   90.00
#
_symmetry.space_group_name_H-M   'P 1'
#
loop_
_entity.id
_entity.type
_entity.pdbx_description
1 polymer ?
#
loop_
_entity_poly.entity_id
_entity_poly.type
_entity_poly.pdbx_seq_one_letter_code
_entity_poly.pdbx_strand_id
1 'polypeptide(L)' 'MKQGKRGECSAALGSVTQAMKAQKILAAAAIPSTVVKWEASSRLRGCVYGVEYSCQQQRNVETVLASARIAVKQWNDEE' A
#
# COMPACT_ATOMS: atom_id res chain seq x y z
N MET A 1 -16.44 1.32 -15.05
CA MET A 1 -16.17 1.71 -14.56
C MET A 1 -15.60 1.51 -13.52
N LYS A 2 -15.02 1.71 -13.17
CA LYS A 2 -14.39 1.50 -12.29
C LYS A 2 -14.98 1.67 -11.21
N GLN A 3 -15.20 1.30 -10.65
CA GLN A 3 -15.80 1.30 -9.72
C GLN A 3 -15.42 2.08 -8.78
N GLY A 4 -15.63 2.49 -8.05
CA GLY A 4 -15.42 3.26 -7.02
C GLY A 4 -14.09 3.41 -6.51
N LYS A 5 -13.21 2.78 -7.09
CA LYS A 5 -11.90 2.84 -6.63
C LYS A 5 -11.06 3.84 -7.33
N ARG A 6 -11.63 4.65 -8.11
CA ARG A 6 -10.95 5.63 -8.73
C ARG A 6 -10.22 6.47 -7.78
N GLY A 7 -9.03 6.80 -7.90
CA GLY A 7 -8.26 7.63 -7.01
C GLY A 7 -7.55 6.89 -5.91
N GLU A 8 -7.63 5.57 -5.91
CA GLU A 8 -6.95 4.80 -4.89
C GLU A 8 -5.69 4.19 -5.45
N CYS A 9 -4.64 4.28 -4.69
CA CYS A 9 -3.37 3.68 -5.06
C CYS A 9 -2.99 2.69 -3.99
N SER A 10 -2.04 1.84 -4.26
CA SER A 10 -1.62 0.88 -3.28
C SER A 10 -0.14 0.58 -3.37
N ALA A 11 0.39 0.03 -2.30
CA ALA A 11 1.79 -0.34 -2.23
C ALA A 11 1.87 -1.78 -1.75
N ALA A 12 2.50 -2.63 -2.50
CA ALA A 12 2.64 -4.03 -2.12
C ALA A 12 3.88 -4.19 -1.26
N LEU A 13 3.71 -4.79 -0.10
CA LEU A 13 4.78 -4.88 0.87
C LEU A 13 5.27 -6.27 1.18
N GLY A 14 4.58 -7.25 0.70
CA GLY A 14 5.09 -8.60 0.85
C GLY A 14 4.55 -9.39 2.01
N SER A 15 4.50 -8.84 3.19
CA SER A 15 4.00 -9.58 4.32
C SER A 15 3.00 -8.76 5.10
N VAL A 16 2.15 -9.44 5.86
CA VAL A 16 1.13 -8.76 6.62
C VAL A 16 1.77 -7.91 7.71
N THR A 17 2.88 -8.36 8.26
CA THR A 17 3.55 -7.61 9.30
C THR A 17 4.01 -6.26 8.77
N GLN A 18 4.59 -6.25 7.58
CA GLN A 18 5.03 -5.01 6.98
C GLN A 18 3.85 -4.13 6.64
N ALA A 19 2.76 -4.72 6.17
CA ALA A 19 1.59 -3.93 5.82
C ALA A 19 0.99 -3.27 7.04
N MET A 20 0.90 -3.98 8.15
CA MET A 20 0.35 -3.42 9.36
C MET A 20 1.25 -2.34 9.91
N LYS A 21 2.54 -2.53 9.80
CA LYS A 21 3.49 -1.55 10.28
C LYS A 21 3.35 -0.29 9.44
N ALA A 22 3.25 -0.45 8.14
CA ALA A 22 3.10 0.69 7.25
C ALA A 22 1.81 1.45 7.56
N GLN A 23 0.73 0.73 7.82
CA GLN A 23 -0.52 1.37 8.11
C GLN A 23 -0.42 2.23 9.36
N LYS A 24 0.22 1.72 10.39
CA LYS A 24 0.38 2.47 11.60
C LYS A 24 1.21 3.71 11.40
N ILE A 25 2.28 3.58 10.64
CA ILE A 25 3.15 4.70 10.39
C ILE A 25 2.42 5.76 9.57
N LEU A 26 1.64 5.33 8.58
CA LEU A 26 0.89 6.28 7.78
C LEU A 26 -0.18 6.98 8.61
N ALA A 27 -0.81 6.23 9.50
CA ALA A 27 -1.82 6.83 10.36
C ALA A 27 -1.20 7.90 11.23
N ALA A 28 0.00 7.66 11.72
CA ALA A 28 0.67 8.64 12.55
C ALA A 28 1.01 9.88 11.75
N ALA A 29 1.12 9.76 10.45
CA ALA A 29 1.38 10.89 9.58
C ALA A 29 0.09 11.48 9.02
N ALA A 30 -1.05 11.08 9.59
CA ALA A 30 -2.35 11.56 9.17
C ALA A 30 -2.70 11.15 7.74
N ILE A 31 -2.22 10.02 7.32
CA ILE A 31 -2.53 9.51 6.00
C ILE A 31 -3.38 8.25 6.18
N PRO A 32 -4.68 8.33 5.89
CA PRO A 32 -5.55 7.16 6.06
C PRO A 32 -5.12 6.07 5.08
N SER A 33 -5.07 4.86 5.55
CA SER A 33 -4.74 3.75 4.69
C SER A 33 -5.41 2.49 5.21
N THR A 34 -5.50 1.48 4.36
CA THR A 34 -6.14 0.23 4.71
C THR A 34 -5.23 -0.91 4.30
N VAL A 35 -5.09 -1.89 5.18
CA VAL A 35 -4.30 -3.05 4.83
C VAL A 35 -5.13 -3.90 3.88
N VAL A 36 -4.54 -4.30 2.78
CA VAL A 36 -5.24 -5.11 1.78
C VAL A 36 -4.41 -6.33 1.44
N LYS A 37 -5.06 -7.31 0.90
CA LYS A 37 -4.41 -8.55 0.53
C LYS A 37 -4.84 -8.92 -0.88
N TRP A 38 -3.89 -9.30 -1.70
CA TRP A 38 -4.20 -9.75 -3.05
C TRP A 38 -3.78 -11.20 -3.16
N GLU A 39 -4.49 -11.91 -3.99
CA GLU A 39 -4.12 -13.25 -4.26
C GLU A 39 -2.99 -13.20 -5.25
N ALA A 40 -1.95 -13.92 -5.01
CA ALA A 40 -0.82 -13.90 -5.89
C ALA A 40 -1.17 -14.53 -7.21
N SER A 41 -0.53 -14.07 -8.25
CA SER A 41 -0.77 -14.63 -9.54
C SER A 41 0.01 -15.93 -9.60
N SER A 42 -0.06 -16.59 -10.70
CA SER A 42 0.58 -17.88 -10.83
C SER A 42 2.08 -17.81 -10.60
N ARG A 43 2.71 -16.70 -10.83
CA ARG A 43 4.08 -16.61 -10.62
C ARG A 43 4.47 -16.54 -9.20
N LEU A 44 3.66 -16.01 -8.33
CA LEU A 44 4.03 -15.88 -6.94
C LEU A 44 3.36 -16.94 -6.12
N ARG A 45 3.90 -17.26 -5.01
CA ARG A 45 3.30 -18.18 -4.17
C ARG A 45 2.64 -17.49 -3.06
N GLY A 46 1.47 -17.74 -2.66
CA GLY A 46 0.76 -17.18 -1.53
C GLY A 46 0.18 -15.82 -1.83
N CYS A 47 -0.12 -15.09 -0.79
CA CYS A 47 -0.77 -13.81 -0.90
C CYS A 47 0.20 -12.67 -0.73
N VAL A 48 -0.15 -11.54 -1.28
CA VAL A 48 0.67 -10.36 -1.14
C VAL A 48 -0.11 -9.36 -0.33
N TYR A 49 0.51 -8.80 0.68
CA TYR A 49 -0.15 -7.82 1.53
C TYR A 49 0.42 -6.44 1.25
N GLY A 50 -0.42 -5.44 1.44
CA GLY A 50 0.03 -4.08 1.25
C GLY A 50 -0.97 -3.12 1.83
N VAL A 51 -0.85 -1.85 1.45
CA VAL A 51 -1.76 -0.82 1.93
C VAL A 51 -2.34 -0.08 0.77
N GLU A 52 -3.58 0.39 0.95
CA GLU A 52 -4.29 1.12 -0.05
C GLU A 52 -4.54 2.51 0.51
N TYR A 53 -4.40 3.53 -0.29
CA TYR A 53 -4.55 4.89 0.16
C TYR A 53 -4.97 5.77 -1.00
N SER A 54 -5.29 7.02 -0.72
CA SER A 54 -5.71 7.93 -1.77
C SER A 54 -4.50 8.30 -2.62
N CYS A 55 -4.66 8.30 -3.92
CA CYS A 55 -3.56 8.64 -4.81
C CYS A 55 -3.08 10.06 -4.59
N GLN A 56 -3.92 10.91 -4.03
CA GLN A 56 -3.50 12.26 -3.75
C GLN A 56 -2.40 12.27 -2.71
N GLN A 57 -2.28 11.22 -1.93
CA GLN A 57 -1.26 11.11 -0.90
C GLN A 57 -0.05 10.34 -1.37
N GLN A 58 -0.01 9.98 -2.63
CA GLN A 58 1.07 9.13 -3.13
C GLN A 58 2.45 9.64 -2.75
N ARG A 59 2.71 10.89 -3.00
CA ARG A 59 3.99 11.46 -2.69
C ARG A 59 4.30 11.42 -1.21
N ASN A 60 3.31 11.72 -0.38
CA ASN A 60 3.51 11.69 1.05
C ASN A 60 3.75 10.27 1.53
N VAL A 61 3.03 9.31 0.96
CA VAL A 61 3.20 7.93 1.34
C VAL A 61 4.62 7.48 1.00
N GLU A 62 5.11 7.85 -0.17
CA GLU A 62 6.45 7.48 -0.56
C GLU A 62 7.47 8.02 0.42
N THR A 63 7.31 9.28 0.80
CA THR A 63 8.22 9.90 1.72
C THR A 63 8.18 9.26 3.10
N VAL A 64 6.98 9.04 3.60
CA VAL A 64 6.81 8.47 4.93
C VAL A 64 7.37 7.05 5.01
N LEU A 65 7.07 6.24 4.02
CA LEU A 65 7.55 4.87 4.06
C LEU A 65 9.06 4.82 3.87
N ALA A 66 9.59 5.69 3.06
CA ALA A 66 11.04 5.73 2.88
C ALA A 66 11.72 6.14 4.18
N SER A 67 11.15 7.11 4.88
CA SER A 67 11.72 7.54 6.15
C SER A 67 11.69 6.43 7.18
N ALA A 68 10.68 5.57 7.11
CA ALA A 68 10.56 4.48 8.04
C ALA A 68 11.33 3.25 7.57
N ARG A 69 12.00 3.37 6.43
CA ARG A 69 12.76 2.27 5.88
C ARG A 69 11.93 1.06 5.58
N ILE A 70 10.72 1.28 5.12
CA ILE A 70 9.86 0.19 4.70
C ILE A 70 10.02 0.00 3.21
N ALA A 71 10.48 -1.15 2.82
CA ALA A 71 10.71 -1.44 1.41
C ALA A 71 9.40 -1.79 0.73
N VAL A 72 9.06 -1.06 -0.32
CA VAL A 72 7.86 -1.32 -1.07
C VAL A 72 8.26 -2.16 -2.27
N LYS A 73 7.62 -3.30 -2.45
CA LYS A 73 7.94 -4.16 -3.54
C LYS A 73 7.35 -3.69 -4.84
N GLN A 74 6.21 -3.08 -4.79
CA GLN A 74 5.59 -2.61 -6.01
C GLN A 74 4.57 -1.54 -5.69
N TRP A 75 4.59 -0.48 -6.48
CA TRP A 75 3.63 0.59 -6.34
C TRP A 75 2.57 0.41 -7.42
N ASN A 76 1.32 0.48 -7.04
CA ASN A 76 0.23 0.35 -7.99
C ASN A 76 -0.58 1.63 -8.02
N ASP A 77 -0.46 2.36 -9.09
CA ASP A 77 -1.18 3.57 -9.27
C ASP A 77 -2.39 3.29 -10.08
N GLU A 78 -3.54 3.46 -9.47
CA GLU A 78 -4.71 3.24 -10.16
C GLU A 78 -5.13 4.48 -10.73
N GLU A 79 -5.06 4.77 -11.79
CA GLU A 79 -5.38 6.00 -12.33
C GLU A 79 -6.45 6.09 -12.96
#